data_e9ae4787332fa7d40cbf8e880b861410
#
_entry.id   e9ae4787332fa7d40cbf8e880b861410
#
_cell.length_a   1.000
_cell.length_b   1.000
_cell.length_c   1.000
_cell.angle_alpha   90.00
_cell.angle_beta   90.00
_cell.angle_gamma   90.00
#
_symmetry.space_group_name_H-M   'P 1'
#
loop_
_entity.id
_entity.type
_entity.pdbx_description
1 polymer ?
#
loop_
_entity_poly.entity_id
_entity_poly.type
_entity_poly.pdbx_seq_one_letter_code
_entity_poly.pdbx_strand_id
1 'polypeptide(L)'
;MVRIIDATLTMLDGYMVTAAQAQRFLELLLEIGIDGAAVSPEIYGLLGGKMPERMISYLEQTGMPAEYKEYPGVQNIISTYCNGRGVYIRNYQINELAELKGIPTDDPERRFRLTGLDDLLTYESERIFERAMEELVKIAPILYPENAYYCATAIAVSYLQRFSNGTVMTTFTGIGSKAATEQVLAAMRVMQRYKPNQDLTGLKKLRQLFEEMTGASVDDHAPVIGERIFYVESGIHVDGVLKKPSNYESYPPEMVGARREIVLGKHSGKASVRYKLKALGLDEAEYDKDRILGQVKRLSIKKGKDVTDQEFLEIAGRCRNHA
;
A
#
# COMPACT_ATOMS: atom_id res chain seq x y z
N MET A 1 0.51 18.57 11.50
CA MET A 1 -0.22 17.31 11.18
C MET A 1 0.52 16.64 10.02
N VAL A 2 0.81 15.33 10.13
CA VAL A 2 1.45 14.56 9.05
C VAL A 2 0.57 14.53 7.81
N ARG A 3 1.20 14.39 6.63
CA ARG A 3 0.51 14.34 5.33
C ARG A 3 1.07 13.22 4.46
N ILE A 4 0.16 12.52 3.79
CA ILE A 4 0.48 11.51 2.77
C ILE A 4 -0.04 12.03 1.44
N ILE A 5 0.87 12.15 0.47
CA ILE A 5 0.59 12.61 -0.89
C ILE A 5 0.80 11.43 -1.84
N ASP A 6 -0.19 11.13 -2.65
CA ASP A 6 -0.04 10.08 -3.67
C ASP A 6 0.45 10.69 -5.00
N ALA A 7 1.45 10.06 -5.60
CA ALA A 7 2.04 10.47 -6.88
C ALA A 7 1.87 9.39 -7.97
N THR A 8 0.95 8.46 -7.80
CA THR A 8 0.73 7.36 -8.75
C THR A 8 0.48 7.88 -10.16
N LEU A 9 -0.36 8.91 -10.27
CA LEU A 9 -0.75 9.46 -11.58
C LEU A 9 0.42 10.15 -12.32
N THR A 10 1.54 10.46 -11.64
CA THR A 10 2.75 10.92 -12.34
C THR A 10 3.53 9.80 -13.02
N MET A 11 3.25 8.54 -12.66
CA MET A 11 3.90 7.34 -13.19
C MET A 11 3.10 6.71 -14.33
N LEU A 12 1.95 7.27 -14.67
CA LEU A 12 1.03 6.68 -15.66
C LEU A 12 1.04 7.39 -17.02
N ASP A 13 2.00 8.28 -17.25
CA ASP A 13 2.21 8.85 -18.58
C ASP A 13 2.52 7.72 -19.58
N GLY A 14 1.84 7.75 -20.73
CA GLY A 14 1.96 6.69 -21.74
C GLY A 14 1.10 5.45 -21.49
N TYR A 15 0.41 5.34 -20.36
CA TYR A 15 -0.66 4.36 -20.17
C TYR A 15 -1.96 4.88 -20.79
N MET A 16 -2.85 3.95 -21.22
CA MET A 16 -4.14 4.32 -21.79
C MET A 16 -5.17 4.67 -20.71
N VAL A 17 -4.84 5.66 -19.87
CA VAL A 17 -5.71 6.14 -18.80
C VAL A 17 -6.76 7.08 -19.35
N THR A 18 -8.03 6.89 -19.00
CA THR A 18 -9.12 7.81 -19.35
C THR A 18 -9.30 8.91 -18.30
N ALA A 19 -9.87 10.04 -18.69
CA ALA A 19 -10.22 11.12 -17.76
C ALA A 19 -11.09 10.62 -16.58
N ALA A 20 -12.07 9.76 -16.87
CA ALA A 20 -12.96 9.21 -15.87
C ALA A 20 -12.20 8.31 -14.85
N GLN A 21 -11.25 7.51 -15.32
CA GLN A 21 -10.41 6.68 -14.44
C GLN A 21 -9.49 7.55 -13.58
N ALA A 22 -8.82 8.54 -14.15
CA ALA A 22 -7.97 9.46 -13.39
C ALA A 22 -8.75 10.21 -12.33
N GLN A 23 -9.93 10.73 -12.67
CA GLN A 23 -10.82 11.40 -11.73
C GLN A 23 -11.28 10.44 -10.62
N ARG A 24 -11.73 9.23 -10.98
CA ARG A 24 -12.18 8.24 -9.99
C ARG A 24 -11.04 7.80 -9.06
N PHE A 25 -9.82 7.70 -9.57
CA PHE A 25 -8.64 7.39 -8.77
C PHE A 25 -8.41 8.46 -7.68
N LEU A 26 -8.47 9.75 -8.05
CA LEU A 26 -8.35 10.88 -7.11
C LEU A 26 -9.48 10.88 -6.06
N GLU A 27 -10.71 10.58 -6.46
CA GLU A 27 -11.86 10.48 -5.54
C GLU A 27 -11.65 9.35 -4.52
N LEU A 28 -11.21 8.18 -4.96
CA LEU A 28 -10.91 7.04 -4.08
C LEU A 28 -9.76 7.35 -3.10
N LEU A 29 -8.73 8.06 -3.55
CA LEU A 29 -7.67 8.54 -2.66
C LEU A 29 -8.21 9.45 -1.55
N LEU A 30 -9.14 10.35 -1.88
CA LEU A 30 -9.82 11.20 -0.89
C LEU A 30 -10.68 10.36 0.08
N GLU A 31 -11.45 9.41 -0.44
CA GLU A 31 -12.31 8.52 0.36
C GLU A 31 -11.50 7.77 1.42
N ILE A 32 -10.31 7.26 1.09
CA ILE A 32 -9.43 6.54 2.04
C ILE A 32 -8.61 7.48 2.93
N GLY A 33 -8.64 8.79 2.69
CA GLY A 33 -8.03 9.79 3.55
C GLY A 33 -6.63 10.24 3.14
N ILE A 34 -6.24 10.13 1.89
CA ILE A 34 -5.01 10.74 1.36
C ILE A 34 -5.17 12.27 1.34
N ASP A 35 -4.12 13.00 1.70
CA ASP A 35 -4.17 14.47 1.87
C ASP A 35 -4.03 15.22 0.56
N GLY A 36 -3.28 14.66 -0.38
CA GLY A 36 -3.03 15.30 -1.66
C GLY A 36 -2.61 14.31 -2.74
N ALA A 37 -2.62 14.78 -3.97
CA ALA A 37 -2.13 14.00 -5.10
C ALA A 37 -1.25 14.83 -6.04
N ALA A 38 -0.25 14.17 -6.62
CA ALA A 38 0.56 14.69 -7.69
C ALA A 38 0.13 14.09 -9.03
N VAL A 39 0.08 14.92 -10.03
CA VAL A 39 -0.21 14.53 -11.42
C VAL A 39 0.88 15.06 -12.36
N SER A 40 1.07 14.38 -13.48
CA SER A 40 1.87 14.90 -14.59
C SER A 40 1.13 15.99 -15.38
N PRO A 41 1.81 16.77 -16.23
CA PRO A 41 1.16 17.68 -17.15
C PRO A 41 0.19 16.98 -18.12
N GLU A 42 0.48 15.73 -18.50
CA GLU A 42 -0.39 14.92 -19.37
C GLU A 42 -1.69 14.58 -18.65
N ILE A 43 -1.61 14.01 -17.46
CA ILE A 43 -2.81 13.67 -16.65
C ILE A 43 -3.59 14.92 -16.25
N TYR A 44 -2.92 16.03 -15.93
CA TYR A 44 -3.59 17.30 -15.67
C TYR A 44 -4.40 17.78 -16.87
N GLY A 45 -3.83 17.68 -18.08
CA GLY A 45 -4.55 17.97 -19.32
C GLY A 45 -5.76 17.06 -19.54
N LEU A 46 -5.60 15.76 -19.28
CA LEU A 46 -6.66 14.75 -19.35
C LEU A 46 -7.82 15.06 -18.40
N LEU A 47 -7.53 15.58 -17.20
CA LEU A 47 -8.52 16.02 -16.21
C LEU A 47 -9.20 17.37 -16.59
N GLY A 48 -8.89 17.94 -17.76
CA GLY A 48 -9.41 19.24 -18.20
C GLY A 48 -8.92 20.40 -17.34
N GLY A 49 -7.74 20.26 -16.73
CA GLY A 49 -7.14 21.28 -15.87
C GLY A 49 -7.80 21.43 -14.49
N LYS A 50 -8.46 20.39 -13.99
CA LYS A 50 -9.18 20.43 -12.70
C LYS A 50 -8.68 19.36 -11.74
N MET A 51 -8.36 19.77 -10.53
CA MET A 51 -8.05 18.89 -9.40
C MET A 51 -9.17 18.95 -8.36
N PRO A 52 -9.41 17.89 -7.57
CA PRO A 52 -10.42 17.94 -6.51
C PRO A 52 -10.11 19.04 -5.48
N GLU A 53 -11.07 19.92 -5.21
CA GLU A 53 -10.87 21.09 -4.31
C GLU A 53 -10.46 20.72 -2.89
N ARG A 54 -10.87 19.54 -2.39
CA ARG A 54 -10.55 19.06 -1.04
C ARG A 54 -9.18 18.40 -0.92
N MET A 55 -8.44 18.28 -2.03
CA MET A 55 -7.16 17.62 -2.12
C MET A 55 -6.04 18.64 -2.31
N ILE A 56 -4.92 18.49 -1.61
CA ILE A 56 -3.73 19.30 -1.89
C ILE A 56 -3.20 18.87 -3.25
N SER A 57 -3.20 19.78 -4.21
CA SER A 57 -2.81 19.48 -5.58
C SER A 57 -1.33 19.76 -5.82
N TYR A 58 -0.69 18.79 -6.45
CA TYR A 58 0.70 18.89 -6.92
C TYR A 58 0.75 18.57 -8.40
N LEU A 59 1.62 19.29 -9.12
CA LEU A 59 1.97 18.97 -10.49
C LEU A 59 3.46 18.69 -10.54
N GLU A 60 3.84 17.55 -11.05
CA GLU A 60 5.24 17.17 -11.24
C GLU A 60 5.69 17.47 -12.65
N GLN A 61 6.59 18.42 -12.79
CA GLN A 61 7.13 18.84 -14.07
C GLN A 61 8.52 18.23 -14.27
N THR A 62 8.63 17.30 -15.21
CA THR A 62 9.88 16.69 -15.64
C THR A 62 10.49 17.51 -16.79
N GLY A 63 11.79 17.78 -16.73
CA GLY A 63 12.51 18.55 -17.74
C GLY A 63 12.46 20.07 -17.54
N MET A 64 13.24 20.80 -18.36
CA MET A 64 13.19 22.27 -18.38
C MET A 64 11.87 22.73 -18.99
N PRO A 65 11.13 23.61 -18.31
CA PRO A 65 9.96 24.22 -18.93
C PRO A 65 10.40 25.06 -20.13
N ALA A 66 9.90 24.73 -21.30
CA ALA A 66 10.17 25.49 -22.51
C ALA A 66 9.60 26.92 -22.43
N GLU A 67 8.53 27.09 -21.65
CA GLU A 67 7.88 28.34 -21.30
C GLU A 67 7.23 28.20 -19.93
N TYR A 68 7.01 29.32 -19.23
CA TYR A 68 6.23 29.36 -17.99
C TYR A 68 4.77 29.03 -18.30
N LYS A 69 4.43 27.75 -18.20
CA LYS A 69 3.06 27.30 -18.38
C LYS A 69 2.31 27.42 -17.05
N GLU A 70 1.23 28.19 -17.07
CA GLU A 70 0.33 28.28 -15.93
C GLU A 70 -0.54 27.02 -15.82
N TYR A 71 -0.69 26.51 -14.59
CA TYR A 71 -1.57 25.40 -14.27
C TYR A 71 -2.64 25.86 -13.28
N PRO A 72 -3.77 26.41 -13.76
CA PRO A 72 -4.84 26.95 -12.91
C PRO A 72 -5.33 25.90 -11.91
N GLY A 73 -5.50 26.31 -10.64
CA GLY A 73 -5.98 25.43 -9.58
C GLY A 73 -4.95 24.46 -9.01
N VAL A 74 -3.72 24.43 -9.53
CA VAL A 74 -2.61 23.69 -8.92
C VAL A 74 -1.97 24.53 -7.82
N GLN A 75 -1.88 23.97 -6.61
CA GLN A 75 -1.32 24.66 -5.44
C GLN A 75 0.21 24.55 -5.38
N ASN A 76 0.79 23.50 -5.92
CA ASN A 76 2.20 23.18 -5.80
C ASN A 76 2.75 22.61 -7.11
N ILE A 77 3.91 23.10 -7.53
CA ILE A 77 4.62 22.61 -8.73
C ILE A 77 5.98 22.07 -8.31
N ILE A 78 6.22 20.82 -8.57
CA ILE A 78 7.48 20.14 -8.26
C ILE A 78 8.35 20.14 -9.51
N SER A 79 9.57 20.66 -9.41
CA SER A 79 10.54 20.67 -10.50
C SER A 79 11.98 20.65 -9.98
N THR A 80 12.87 20.04 -10.72
CA THR A 80 14.32 20.08 -10.46
C THR A 80 14.93 21.44 -10.84
N TYR A 81 14.26 22.19 -11.73
CA TYR A 81 14.78 23.42 -12.33
C TYR A 81 14.21 24.71 -11.74
N CYS A 82 13.49 24.63 -10.62
CA CYS A 82 12.90 25.80 -9.97
C CYS A 82 13.74 26.30 -8.78
N ASN A 83 13.41 27.49 -8.28
CA ASN A 83 14.05 28.08 -7.10
C ASN A 83 13.50 27.62 -5.74
N GLY A 84 12.40 26.82 -5.74
CA GLY A 84 11.76 26.31 -4.54
C GLY A 84 10.94 27.34 -3.77
N ARG A 85 10.54 28.45 -4.38
CA ARG A 85 9.77 29.53 -3.73
C ARG A 85 8.33 29.62 -4.26
N GLY A 86 7.44 30.17 -3.44
CA GLY A 86 6.04 30.35 -3.78
C GLY A 86 5.33 29.02 -4.00
N VAL A 87 4.75 28.80 -5.17
CA VAL A 87 4.09 27.55 -5.56
C VAL A 87 5.09 26.44 -5.92
N TYR A 88 6.35 26.77 -6.14
CA TYR A 88 7.37 25.84 -6.59
C TYR A 88 8.02 25.09 -5.43
N ILE A 89 8.26 23.79 -5.65
CA ILE A 89 8.99 22.90 -4.76
C ILE A 89 10.15 22.33 -5.54
N ARG A 90 11.37 22.59 -5.09
CA ARG A 90 12.56 22.09 -5.75
C ARG A 90 12.80 20.63 -5.38
N ASN A 91 12.96 19.79 -6.41
CA ASN A 91 13.32 18.39 -6.23
C ASN A 91 14.83 18.22 -6.19
N TYR A 92 15.32 17.50 -5.17
CA TYR A 92 16.69 17.03 -5.08
C TYR A 92 16.72 15.51 -5.05
N GLN A 93 17.57 14.93 -5.88
CA GLN A 93 17.93 13.52 -5.79
C GLN A 93 19.05 13.38 -4.77
N ILE A 94 18.89 12.50 -3.80
CA ILE A 94 19.86 12.20 -2.73
C ILE A 94 20.28 10.75 -2.88
N ASN A 95 21.50 10.53 -3.36
CA ASN A 95 22.06 9.19 -3.53
C ASN A 95 22.91 8.80 -2.30
N GLU A 96 23.52 9.79 -1.62
CA GLU A 96 24.33 9.58 -0.42
C GLU A 96 23.92 10.57 0.67
N LEU A 97 23.94 10.12 1.94
CA LEU A 97 23.58 10.98 3.07
C LEU A 97 24.39 12.27 3.19
N ALA A 98 25.63 12.26 2.72
CA ALA A 98 26.48 13.45 2.73
C ALA A 98 25.89 14.61 1.89
N GLU A 99 25.09 14.29 0.87
CA GLU A 99 24.45 15.29 0.00
C GLU A 99 23.38 16.12 0.72
N LEU A 100 22.83 15.61 1.83
CA LEU A 100 21.89 16.38 2.66
C LEU A 100 22.50 17.70 3.14
N LYS A 101 23.82 17.77 3.36
CA LYS A 101 24.52 18.99 3.75
C LYS A 101 24.52 20.07 2.66
N GLY A 102 24.30 19.67 1.41
CA GLY A 102 24.21 20.57 0.26
C GLY A 102 22.81 21.20 0.08
N ILE A 103 21.82 20.79 0.86
CA ILE A 103 20.47 21.39 0.80
C ILE A 103 20.52 22.78 1.45
N PRO A 104 20.15 23.85 0.71
CA PRO A 104 20.19 25.20 1.27
C PRO A 104 19.06 25.40 2.29
N THR A 105 19.41 25.45 3.56
CA THR A 105 18.47 25.61 4.69
C THR A 105 18.44 27.03 5.26
N ASP A 106 19.19 27.94 4.66
CA ASP A 106 19.34 29.35 5.03
C ASP A 106 18.10 30.21 4.72
N ASP A 107 17.21 29.71 3.89
CA ASP A 107 16.01 30.40 3.47
C ASP A 107 14.75 29.59 3.87
N PRO A 108 14.02 29.99 4.93
CA PRO A 108 12.85 29.28 5.42
C PRO A 108 11.65 29.30 4.45
N GLU A 109 11.65 30.16 3.45
CA GLU A 109 10.61 30.20 2.42
C GLU A 109 10.81 29.15 1.33
N ARG A 110 11.99 28.55 1.24
CA ARG A 110 12.27 27.50 0.26
C ARG A 110 11.61 26.19 0.65
N ARG A 111 11.04 25.55 -0.34
CA ARG A 111 10.32 24.27 -0.22
C ARG A 111 11.04 23.22 -1.03
N PHE A 112 11.23 22.05 -0.43
CA PHE A 112 12.00 20.97 -1.04
C PHE A 112 11.24 19.66 -1.04
N ARG A 113 11.46 18.87 -2.09
CA ARG A 113 11.21 17.44 -2.10
C ARG A 113 12.54 16.71 -2.20
N LEU A 114 12.75 15.70 -1.37
CA LEU A 114 13.94 14.84 -1.42
C LEU A 114 13.52 13.47 -1.93
N THR A 115 14.15 13.06 -3.04
CA THR A 115 13.97 11.77 -3.69
C THR A 115 15.24 10.94 -3.49
N GLY A 116 15.14 9.62 -3.43
CA GLY A 116 16.25 8.72 -3.13
C GLY A 116 16.22 8.23 -1.71
N LEU A 117 17.34 8.31 -0.99
CA LEU A 117 17.49 7.82 0.40
C LEU A 117 17.09 6.35 0.57
N ASP A 118 17.25 5.56 -0.47
CA ASP A 118 16.81 4.17 -0.55
C ASP A 118 17.68 3.23 0.30
N ASP A 119 18.92 3.58 0.58
CA ASP A 119 19.87 2.83 1.39
C ASP A 119 19.86 3.20 2.89
N LEU A 120 19.02 4.15 3.30
CA LEU A 120 19.05 4.72 4.65
C LEU A 120 18.92 3.68 5.78
N LEU A 121 18.18 2.60 5.56
CA LEU A 121 18.03 1.50 6.52
C LEU A 121 19.05 0.36 6.31
N THR A 122 19.92 0.46 5.32
CA THR A 122 20.95 -0.57 5.05
C THR A 122 22.26 -0.30 5.79
N TYR A 123 22.41 0.87 6.41
CA TYR A 123 23.58 1.19 7.20
C TYR A 123 23.64 0.32 8.46
N GLU A 124 24.84 -0.20 8.76
CA GLU A 124 25.09 -1.06 9.92
C GLU A 124 24.87 -0.36 11.27
N SER A 125 24.84 0.98 11.27
CA SER A 125 24.78 1.78 12.49
C SER A 125 23.42 2.50 12.63
N GLU A 126 22.65 2.12 13.65
CA GLU A 126 21.46 2.87 14.08
C GLU A 126 21.73 4.37 14.27
N ARG A 127 22.93 4.75 14.69
CA ARG A 127 23.34 6.15 14.86
C ARG A 127 23.38 6.92 13.54
N ILE A 128 23.69 6.26 12.44
CA ILE A 128 23.68 6.91 11.10
C ILE A 128 22.24 7.19 10.71
N PHE A 129 21.36 6.22 10.89
CA PHE A 129 19.93 6.39 10.61
C PHE A 129 19.31 7.51 11.46
N GLU A 130 19.53 7.51 12.78
CA GLU A 130 18.97 8.54 13.67
C GLU A 130 19.49 9.94 13.32
N ARG A 131 20.79 10.07 13.04
CA ARG A 131 21.38 11.34 12.61
C ARG A 131 20.79 11.84 11.28
N ALA A 132 20.60 10.95 10.32
CA ALA A 132 19.96 11.32 9.05
C ALA A 132 18.52 11.78 9.26
N MET A 133 17.76 11.09 10.13
CA MET A 133 16.41 11.53 10.49
C MET A 133 16.41 12.90 11.18
N GLU A 134 17.34 13.19 12.08
CA GLU A 134 17.50 14.50 12.70
C GLU A 134 17.78 15.62 11.68
N GLU A 135 18.65 15.37 10.69
CA GLU A 135 18.90 16.33 9.60
C GLU A 135 17.64 16.54 8.74
N LEU A 136 16.94 15.47 8.38
CA LEU A 136 15.68 15.56 7.64
C LEU A 136 14.63 16.39 8.43
N VAL A 137 14.62 16.31 9.77
CA VAL A 137 13.75 17.17 10.60
C VAL A 137 14.01 18.64 10.36
N LYS A 138 15.26 19.05 10.37
CA LYS A 138 15.66 20.45 10.23
C LYS A 138 15.27 21.00 8.87
N ILE A 139 15.43 20.17 7.82
CA ILE A 139 15.08 20.52 6.44
C ILE A 139 13.57 20.54 6.23
N ALA A 140 12.83 19.67 6.95
CA ALA A 140 11.37 19.47 6.83
C ALA A 140 10.89 19.30 5.37
N PRO A 141 11.52 18.44 4.56
CA PRO A 141 11.16 18.28 3.15
C PRO A 141 9.86 17.51 2.98
N ILE A 142 9.34 17.48 1.76
CA ILE A 142 8.50 16.38 1.29
C ILE A 142 9.45 15.21 1.02
N LEU A 143 9.33 14.14 1.79
CA LEU A 143 10.16 12.96 1.59
C LEU A 143 9.52 12.02 0.55
N TYR A 144 10.28 11.66 -0.48
CA TYR A 144 9.85 10.75 -1.56
C TYR A 144 10.87 9.62 -1.72
N PRO A 145 10.92 8.65 -0.79
CA PRO A 145 11.98 7.66 -0.76
C PRO A 145 11.84 6.67 -1.93
N GLU A 146 12.97 6.28 -2.50
CA GLU A 146 13.08 5.23 -3.49
C GLU A 146 13.20 3.85 -2.84
N ASN A 147 12.88 2.80 -3.59
CA ASN A 147 12.68 1.45 -3.04
C ASN A 147 13.67 0.42 -3.59
N ALA A 148 14.87 0.85 -4.00
CA ALA A 148 15.87 -0.06 -4.54
C ALA A 148 16.27 -1.18 -3.54
N TYR A 149 16.24 -0.88 -2.25
CA TYR A 149 16.53 -1.84 -1.17
C TYR A 149 15.28 -2.32 -0.42
N TYR A 150 14.09 -2.15 -0.97
CA TYR A 150 12.82 -2.54 -0.37
C TYR A 150 12.51 -1.89 0.99
N CYS A 151 13.11 -0.75 1.30
CA CYS A 151 12.98 -0.05 2.57
C CYS A 151 12.13 1.22 2.51
N ALA A 152 11.70 1.67 1.34
CA ALA A 152 11.05 2.97 1.15
C ALA A 152 9.82 3.18 2.05
N THR A 153 8.95 2.17 2.17
CA THR A 153 7.77 2.22 3.06
C THR A 153 8.18 2.40 4.52
N ALA A 154 9.19 1.66 4.97
CA ALA A 154 9.67 1.77 6.35
C ALA A 154 10.31 3.14 6.63
N ILE A 155 11.06 3.68 5.69
CA ILE A 155 11.65 5.03 5.75
C ILE A 155 10.53 6.08 5.85
N ALA A 156 9.52 6.01 4.98
CA ALA A 156 8.39 6.94 5.00
C ALA A 156 7.62 6.90 6.33
N VAL A 157 7.31 5.71 6.85
CA VAL A 157 6.63 5.53 8.13
C VAL A 157 7.49 6.07 9.29
N SER A 158 8.79 5.73 9.33
CA SER A 158 9.72 6.21 10.35
C SER A 158 9.84 7.73 10.36
N TYR A 159 9.86 8.34 9.19
CA TYR A 159 9.85 9.80 9.04
C TYR A 159 8.57 10.40 9.62
N LEU A 160 7.39 9.92 9.24
CA LEU A 160 6.11 10.44 9.74
C LEU A 160 5.90 10.22 11.24
N GLN A 161 6.48 9.17 11.81
CA GLN A 161 6.41 8.91 13.25
C GLN A 161 7.23 9.91 14.07
N ARG A 162 8.36 10.37 13.54
CA ARG A 162 9.25 11.31 14.20
C ARG A 162 8.83 12.76 14.02
N PHE A 163 8.02 13.04 13.00
CA PHE A 163 7.66 14.40 12.58
C PHE A 163 6.17 14.64 12.62
N SER A 164 5.70 15.40 13.58
CA SER A 164 4.28 15.78 13.67
C SER A 164 3.76 16.58 12.48
N ASN A 165 4.65 17.17 11.68
CA ASN A 165 4.34 17.95 10.47
C ASN A 165 4.98 17.36 9.21
N GLY A 166 5.49 16.11 9.29
CA GLY A 166 6.13 15.44 8.17
C GLY A 166 5.18 15.27 7.00
N THR A 167 5.70 15.41 5.80
CA THR A 167 4.98 15.12 4.55
C THR A 167 5.77 14.07 3.76
N VAL A 168 5.10 13.00 3.36
CA VAL A 168 5.69 12.00 2.46
C VAL A 168 4.92 11.96 1.15
N MET A 169 5.64 11.67 0.08
CA MET A 169 5.08 11.33 -1.21
C MET A 169 5.25 9.83 -1.43
N THR A 170 4.23 9.19 -1.98
CA THR A 170 4.14 7.74 -2.14
C THR A 170 3.47 7.41 -3.47
N THR A 171 3.50 6.15 -3.89
CA THR A 171 2.73 5.70 -5.05
C THR A 171 1.95 4.45 -4.70
N PHE A 172 0.75 4.29 -5.23
CA PHE A 172 -0.04 3.08 -5.03
C PHE A 172 0.72 1.86 -5.57
N THR A 173 0.74 0.78 -4.81
CA THR A 173 1.56 -0.43 -5.05
C THR A 173 3.09 -0.21 -5.04
N GLY A 174 3.56 1.01 -4.81
CA GLY A 174 4.97 1.36 -4.96
C GLY A 174 5.44 1.45 -6.42
N ILE A 175 4.51 1.69 -7.37
CA ILE A 175 4.87 1.87 -8.79
C ILE A 175 5.95 2.94 -8.94
N GLY A 176 6.88 2.74 -9.87
CA GLY A 176 8.04 3.63 -10.04
C GLY A 176 9.11 3.43 -8.96
N SER A 177 9.11 2.29 -8.27
CA SER A 177 10.06 1.97 -7.19
C SER A 177 10.04 3.02 -6.07
N LYS A 178 8.87 3.25 -5.46
CA LYS A 178 8.63 4.22 -4.39
C LYS A 178 8.02 3.54 -3.16
N ALA A 179 7.83 4.30 -2.08
CA ALA A 179 7.05 3.84 -0.94
C ALA A 179 5.59 3.60 -1.34
N ALA A 180 5.01 2.49 -0.90
CA ALA A 180 3.64 2.11 -1.27
C ALA A 180 2.60 2.86 -0.44
N THR A 181 1.71 3.60 -1.10
CA THR A 181 0.68 4.45 -0.47
C THR A 181 -0.18 3.68 0.51
N GLU A 182 -0.71 2.52 0.09
CA GLU A 182 -1.58 1.67 0.91
C GLU A 182 -0.87 1.15 2.16
N GLN A 183 0.42 0.85 2.04
CA GLN A 183 1.20 0.32 3.16
C GLN A 183 1.53 1.42 4.17
N VAL A 184 1.96 2.60 3.70
CA VAL A 184 2.21 3.76 4.58
C VAL A 184 0.92 4.17 5.28
N LEU A 185 -0.20 4.26 4.55
CA LEU A 185 -1.49 4.63 5.11
C LEU A 185 -1.97 3.64 6.18
N ALA A 186 -1.90 2.33 5.90
CA ALA A 186 -2.30 1.28 6.84
C ALA A 186 -1.40 1.27 8.09
N ALA A 187 -0.07 1.37 7.91
CA ALA A 187 0.86 1.44 9.02
C ALA A 187 0.57 2.64 9.93
N MET A 188 0.40 3.83 9.37
CA MET A 188 0.08 5.04 10.14
C MET A 188 -1.29 4.94 10.82
N ARG A 189 -2.29 4.29 10.19
CA ARG A 189 -3.59 4.02 10.80
C ARG A 189 -3.45 3.12 12.04
N VAL A 190 -2.72 2.02 11.93
CA VAL A 190 -2.56 1.05 13.02
C VAL A 190 -1.70 1.62 14.14
N MET A 191 -0.57 2.26 13.82
CA MET A 191 0.43 2.69 14.80
C MET A 191 0.09 4.02 15.47
N GLN A 192 -0.51 4.96 14.75
CA GLN A 192 -0.76 6.33 15.25
C GLN A 192 -2.22 6.76 15.19
N ARG A 193 -3.15 5.88 14.84
CA ARG A 193 -4.56 6.20 14.61
C ARG A 193 -4.75 7.35 13.61
N TYR A 194 -3.91 7.40 12.60
CA TYR A 194 -4.00 8.43 11.56
C TYR A 194 -5.35 8.41 10.87
N LYS A 195 -6.07 9.55 10.93
CA LYS A 195 -7.43 9.72 10.36
C LYS A 195 -8.40 8.56 10.67
N PRO A 196 -8.66 8.23 11.93
CA PRO A 196 -9.34 7.00 12.35
C PRO A 196 -10.77 6.86 11.80
N ASN A 197 -11.39 7.96 11.40
CA ASN A 197 -12.76 8.00 10.87
C ASN A 197 -12.83 7.80 9.35
N GLN A 198 -11.70 7.71 8.64
CA GLN A 198 -11.70 7.45 7.20
C GLN A 198 -11.82 5.95 6.93
N ASP A 199 -12.63 5.61 5.94
CA ASP A 199 -12.88 4.23 5.54
C ASP A 199 -11.78 3.73 4.59
N LEU A 200 -11.02 2.72 5.01
CA LEU A 200 -9.98 2.10 4.18
C LEU A 200 -10.51 0.98 3.26
N THR A 201 -11.79 0.64 3.32
CA THR A 201 -12.36 -0.40 2.43
C THR A 201 -12.30 0.01 0.96
N GLY A 202 -12.19 1.30 0.69
CA GLY A 202 -11.92 1.87 -0.64
C GLY A 202 -10.63 1.37 -1.30
N LEU A 203 -9.67 0.86 -0.53
CA LEU A 203 -8.40 0.30 -1.06
C LEU A 203 -8.65 -0.86 -2.04
N LYS A 204 -9.68 -1.67 -1.83
CA LYS A 204 -10.06 -2.74 -2.76
C LYS A 204 -10.50 -2.19 -4.12
N LYS A 205 -11.29 -1.12 -4.12
CA LYS A 205 -11.74 -0.46 -5.36
C LYS A 205 -10.58 0.22 -6.07
N LEU A 206 -9.67 0.82 -5.28
CA LEU A 206 -8.48 1.47 -5.80
C LEU A 206 -7.54 0.46 -6.48
N ARG A 207 -7.36 -0.74 -5.90
CA ARG A 207 -6.64 -1.85 -6.52
C ARG A 207 -7.23 -2.23 -7.87
N GLN A 208 -8.54 -2.48 -7.93
CA GLN A 208 -9.23 -2.84 -9.16
C GLN A 208 -9.04 -1.78 -10.26
N LEU A 209 -9.25 -0.52 -9.90
CA LEU A 209 -9.07 0.59 -10.83
C LEU A 209 -7.61 0.72 -11.30
N PHE A 210 -6.64 0.52 -10.41
CA PHE A 210 -5.22 0.52 -10.77
C PHE A 210 -4.88 -0.60 -11.76
N GLU A 211 -5.39 -1.81 -11.52
CA GLU A 211 -5.21 -2.94 -12.44
C GLU A 211 -5.85 -2.67 -13.81
N GLU A 212 -7.03 -2.04 -13.84
CA GLU A 212 -7.68 -1.61 -15.10
C GLU A 212 -6.88 -0.54 -15.84
N MET A 213 -6.31 0.45 -15.13
CA MET A 213 -5.54 1.55 -15.72
C MET A 213 -4.20 1.11 -16.26
N THR A 214 -3.56 0.14 -15.60
CA THR A 214 -2.19 -0.28 -15.91
C THR A 214 -2.10 -1.58 -16.71
N GLY A 215 -3.16 -2.40 -16.68
CA GLY A 215 -3.13 -3.78 -17.20
C GLY A 215 -2.26 -4.73 -16.34
N ALA A 216 -1.68 -4.24 -15.25
CA ALA A 216 -0.88 -5.04 -14.32
C ALA A 216 -1.78 -5.74 -13.30
N SER A 217 -1.43 -6.96 -12.90
CA SER A 217 -2.08 -7.67 -11.81
C SER A 217 -1.31 -7.45 -10.52
N VAL A 218 -2.00 -7.06 -9.45
CA VAL A 218 -1.43 -6.96 -8.11
C VAL A 218 -1.36 -8.35 -7.49
N ASP A 219 -0.20 -8.72 -6.94
CA ASP A 219 0.01 -10.01 -6.30
C ASP A 219 -1.02 -10.27 -5.19
N ASP A 220 -1.53 -11.49 -5.13
CA ASP A 220 -2.54 -11.89 -4.14
C ASP A 220 -2.03 -11.82 -2.69
N HIS A 221 -0.72 -11.80 -2.48
CA HIS A 221 -0.07 -11.65 -1.17
C HIS A 221 0.56 -10.26 -0.99
N ALA A 222 0.28 -9.31 -1.91
CA ALA A 222 0.74 -7.94 -1.74
C ALA A 222 0.26 -7.37 -0.39
N PRO A 223 1.15 -6.76 0.42
CA PRO A 223 0.75 -6.23 1.72
C PRO A 223 -0.45 -5.28 1.61
N VAL A 224 -1.37 -5.37 2.56
CA VAL A 224 -2.57 -4.55 2.71
C VAL A 224 -3.66 -4.82 1.67
N ILE A 225 -3.34 -4.90 0.37
CA ILE A 225 -4.30 -4.95 -0.73
C ILE A 225 -4.39 -6.31 -1.44
N GLY A 226 -3.52 -7.25 -1.11
CA GLY A 226 -3.56 -8.60 -1.66
C GLY A 226 -4.83 -9.35 -1.23
N GLU A 227 -5.44 -10.13 -2.11
CA GLU A 227 -6.70 -10.82 -1.80
C GLU A 227 -6.53 -11.94 -0.79
N ARG A 228 -5.32 -12.52 -0.72
CA ARG A 228 -5.03 -13.72 0.08
C ARG A 228 -4.26 -13.46 1.38
N ILE A 229 -4.01 -12.20 1.75
CA ILE A 229 -3.19 -11.85 2.92
C ILE A 229 -3.81 -12.29 4.26
N PHE A 230 -5.14 -12.51 4.29
CA PHE A 230 -5.87 -13.03 5.46
C PHE A 230 -6.36 -14.47 5.27
N TYR A 231 -5.80 -15.20 4.31
CA TYR A 231 -6.10 -16.61 4.12
C TYR A 231 -5.25 -17.44 5.08
N VAL A 232 -5.88 -18.37 5.78
CA VAL A 232 -5.24 -19.21 6.80
C VAL A 232 -5.42 -20.68 6.44
N GLU A 233 -4.32 -21.40 6.25
CA GLU A 233 -4.30 -22.83 5.92
C GLU A 233 -3.89 -23.70 7.11
N SER A 234 -2.87 -23.26 7.88
CA SER A 234 -2.29 -24.05 8.96
C SER A 234 -3.27 -24.33 10.09
N GLY A 235 -3.41 -25.61 10.45
CA GLY A 235 -4.37 -26.03 11.49
C GLY A 235 -4.17 -25.38 12.86
N ILE A 236 -2.92 -25.07 13.25
CA ILE A 236 -2.61 -24.37 14.52
C ILE A 236 -3.08 -22.92 14.42
N HIS A 237 -2.78 -22.25 13.32
CA HIS A 237 -3.20 -20.86 13.11
C HIS A 237 -4.72 -20.76 12.98
N VAL A 238 -5.38 -21.71 12.29
CA VAL A 238 -6.85 -21.75 12.18
C VAL A 238 -7.49 -21.82 13.58
N ASP A 239 -7.05 -22.74 14.45
CA ASP A 239 -7.58 -22.83 15.80
C ASP A 239 -7.36 -21.55 16.60
N GLY A 240 -6.18 -20.94 16.48
CA GLY A 240 -5.84 -19.70 17.16
C GLY A 240 -6.63 -18.48 16.65
N VAL A 241 -6.71 -18.31 15.33
CA VAL A 241 -7.47 -17.22 14.70
C VAL A 241 -8.96 -17.32 15.02
N LEU A 242 -9.54 -18.52 15.03
CA LEU A 242 -10.95 -18.71 15.39
C LEU A 242 -11.25 -18.37 16.86
N LYS A 243 -10.27 -18.55 17.76
CA LYS A 243 -10.40 -18.22 19.19
C LYS A 243 -10.14 -16.74 19.48
N LYS A 244 -9.05 -16.20 18.93
CA LYS A 244 -8.62 -14.83 19.19
C LYS A 244 -7.86 -14.26 18.00
N PRO A 245 -8.54 -13.70 16.99
CA PRO A 245 -7.93 -13.16 15.77
C PRO A 245 -6.81 -12.16 16.04
N SER A 246 -6.99 -11.27 17.03
CA SER A 246 -6.03 -10.22 17.38
C SER A 246 -4.63 -10.70 17.80
N ASN A 247 -4.44 -11.99 18.03
CA ASN A 247 -3.11 -12.57 18.32
C ASN A 247 -2.35 -12.91 17.01
N TYR A 248 -3.04 -12.93 15.87
CA TYR A 248 -2.51 -13.41 14.59
C TYR A 248 -2.60 -12.36 13.49
N GLU A 249 -3.44 -11.36 13.67
CA GLU A 249 -3.71 -10.31 12.71
C GLU A 249 -3.33 -8.95 13.30
N SER A 250 -2.49 -8.20 12.59
CA SER A 250 -2.06 -6.86 13.03
C SER A 250 -3.22 -5.86 13.02
N TYR A 251 -4.24 -6.12 12.23
CA TYR A 251 -5.50 -5.37 12.14
C TYR A 251 -6.60 -6.29 11.59
N PRO A 252 -7.88 -6.00 11.87
CA PRO A 252 -8.98 -6.81 11.36
C PRO A 252 -9.08 -6.66 9.83
N PRO A 253 -9.31 -7.77 9.08
CA PRO A 253 -9.44 -7.75 7.62
C PRO A 253 -10.43 -6.72 7.10
N GLU A 254 -11.54 -6.55 7.81
CA GLU A 254 -12.63 -5.64 7.47
C GLU A 254 -12.17 -4.19 7.38
N MET A 255 -11.10 -3.81 8.09
CA MET A 255 -10.53 -2.46 8.04
C MET A 255 -10.12 -2.04 6.62
N VAL A 256 -9.66 -2.99 5.81
CA VAL A 256 -9.20 -2.75 4.43
C VAL A 256 -10.14 -3.36 3.37
N GLY A 257 -11.35 -3.73 3.75
CA GLY A 257 -12.33 -4.36 2.85
C GLY A 257 -12.01 -5.80 2.49
N ALA A 258 -11.09 -6.44 3.23
CA ALA A 258 -10.75 -7.85 3.07
C ALA A 258 -11.64 -8.74 3.97
N ARG A 259 -11.48 -10.04 3.83
CA ARG A 259 -12.12 -11.04 4.68
C ARG A 259 -11.13 -12.13 5.07
N ARG A 260 -11.33 -12.70 6.24
CA ARG A 260 -10.62 -13.90 6.66
C ARG A 260 -11.19 -15.10 5.93
N GLU A 261 -10.32 -15.93 5.38
CA GLU A 261 -10.72 -17.16 4.70
C GLU A 261 -9.91 -18.35 5.26
N ILE A 262 -10.61 -19.42 5.64
CA ILE A 262 -9.95 -20.66 6.01
C ILE A 262 -9.89 -21.55 4.77
N VAL A 263 -8.68 -21.71 4.25
CA VAL A 263 -8.43 -22.54 3.08
C VAL A 263 -7.91 -23.93 3.47
N LEU A 264 -8.14 -24.89 2.62
CA LEU A 264 -7.71 -26.27 2.82
C LEU A 264 -6.58 -26.64 1.86
N GLY A 265 -5.47 -27.12 2.42
CA GLY A 265 -4.30 -27.51 1.66
C GLY A 265 -3.36 -28.46 2.39
N LYS A 266 -2.12 -28.49 1.95
CA LYS A 266 -1.10 -29.42 2.48
C LYS A 266 -0.76 -29.22 3.95
N HIS A 267 -0.94 -27.99 4.47
CA HIS A 267 -0.65 -27.63 5.86
C HIS A 267 -1.89 -27.67 6.76
N SER A 268 -3.04 -28.01 6.22
CA SER A 268 -4.30 -28.08 6.97
C SER A 268 -4.23 -29.06 8.14
N GLY A 269 -4.99 -28.77 9.18
CA GLY A 269 -5.15 -29.59 10.36
C GLY A 269 -6.61 -30.00 10.59
N LYS A 270 -6.86 -30.78 11.66
CA LYS A 270 -8.23 -31.18 12.02
C LYS A 270 -9.17 -30.00 12.29
N ALA A 271 -8.64 -28.89 12.83
CA ALA A 271 -9.41 -27.68 13.06
C ALA A 271 -9.95 -27.08 11.75
N SER A 272 -9.13 -27.07 10.69
CA SER A 272 -9.54 -26.58 9.36
C SER A 272 -10.64 -27.46 8.78
N VAL A 273 -10.55 -28.79 8.90
CA VAL A 273 -11.59 -29.73 8.43
C VAL A 273 -12.90 -29.52 9.18
N ARG A 274 -12.87 -29.42 10.53
CA ARG A 274 -14.05 -29.12 11.34
C ARG A 274 -14.72 -27.81 10.93
N TYR A 275 -13.90 -26.76 10.79
CA TYR A 275 -14.41 -25.47 10.36
C TYR A 275 -15.12 -25.57 9.00
N LYS A 276 -14.49 -26.23 8.02
CA LYS A 276 -15.06 -26.34 6.68
C LYS A 276 -16.33 -27.20 6.64
N LEU A 277 -16.39 -28.32 7.39
CA LEU A 277 -17.62 -29.10 7.54
C LEU A 277 -18.75 -28.23 8.08
N LYS A 278 -18.51 -27.50 9.16
CA LYS A 278 -19.49 -26.61 9.76
C LYS A 278 -19.90 -25.47 8.82
N ALA A 279 -18.96 -24.85 8.12
CA ALA A 279 -19.23 -23.76 7.19
C ALA A 279 -20.10 -24.21 6.00
N LEU A 280 -20.01 -25.48 5.61
CA LEU A 280 -20.82 -26.10 4.56
C LEU A 280 -22.11 -26.76 5.09
N GLY A 281 -22.45 -26.56 6.36
CA GLY A 281 -23.68 -27.10 6.94
C GLY A 281 -23.67 -28.63 7.17
N LEU A 282 -22.47 -29.24 7.25
CA LEU A 282 -22.32 -30.68 7.47
C LEU A 282 -22.06 -30.97 8.95
N ASP A 283 -22.74 -32.02 9.48
CA ASP A 283 -22.52 -32.46 10.86
C ASP A 283 -21.20 -33.22 10.95
N GLU A 284 -20.26 -32.66 11.71
CA GLU A 284 -18.91 -33.23 11.85
C GLU A 284 -18.89 -34.63 12.47
N ALA A 285 -19.95 -35.06 13.17
CA ALA A 285 -20.06 -36.38 13.74
C ALA A 285 -20.25 -37.50 12.70
N GLU A 286 -20.81 -37.13 11.53
CA GLU A 286 -21.05 -38.07 10.44
C GLU A 286 -19.83 -38.39 9.59
N TYR A 287 -18.67 -37.74 9.86
CA TYR A 287 -17.51 -37.81 8.96
C TYR A 287 -16.21 -38.20 9.66
N ASP A 288 -15.42 -39.05 9.00
CA ASP A 288 -14.07 -39.40 9.40
C ASP A 288 -13.11 -38.23 9.03
N LYS A 289 -12.86 -37.36 10.00
CA LYS A 289 -12.02 -36.16 9.84
C LYS A 289 -10.56 -36.48 9.52
N ASP A 290 -10.03 -37.61 9.98
CA ASP A 290 -8.64 -38.02 9.71
C ASP A 290 -8.51 -38.49 8.26
N ARG A 291 -9.49 -39.22 7.77
CA ARG A 291 -9.54 -39.67 6.38
C ARG A 291 -9.75 -38.49 5.41
N ILE A 292 -10.62 -37.55 5.75
CA ILE A 292 -10.81 -36.30 4.99
C ILE A 292 -9.49 -35.54 4.92
N LEU A 293 -8.86 -35.28 6.06
CA LEU A 293 -7.60 -34.53 6.13
C LEU A 293 -6.50 -35.17 5.25
N GLY A 294 -6.40 -36.50 5.31
CA GLY A 294 -5.45 -37.24 4.47
C GLY A 294 -5.71 -37.07 2.96
N GLN A 295 -6.99 -37.05 2.55
CA GLN A 295 -7.35 -36.83 1.14
C GLN A 295 -7.15 -35.38 0.71
N VAL A 296 -7.51 -34.40 1.53
CA VAL A 296 -7.29 -32.97 1.31
C VAL A 296 -5.80 -32.71 1.05
N LYS A 297 -4.92 -33.18 1.95
CA LYS A 297 -3.47 -32.99 1.78
C LYS A 297 -2.95 -33.58 0.48
N ARG A 298 -3.34 -34.82 0.16
CA ARG A 298 -2.92 -35.47 -1.11
C ARG A 298 -3.39 -34.72 -2.34
N LEU A 299 -4.65 -34.28 -2.35
CA LEU A 299 -5.20 -33.53 -3.49
C LEU A 299 -4.50 -32.17 -3.65
N SER A 300 -4.31 -31.43 -2.56
CA SER A 300 -3.61 -30.15 -2.59
C SER A 300 -2.17 -30.28 -3.09
N ILE A 301 -1.41 -31.27 -2.60
CA ILE A 301 -0.06 -31.55 -3.09
C ILE A 301 -0.06 -31.87 -4.59
N LYS A 302 -0.98 -32.72 -5.05
CA LYS A 302 -1.10 -33.09 -6.46
C LYS A 302 -1.41 -31.90 -7.36
N LYS A 303 -2.26 -30.97 -6.89
CA LYS A 303 -2.71 -29.78 -7.66
C LYS A 303 -1.71 -28.61 -7.55
N GLY A 304 -0.89 -28.56 -6.51
CA GLY A 304 -0.11 -27.37 -6.16
C GLY A 304 -0.97 -26.17 -5.75
N LYS A 305 -2.24 -26.38 -5.35
CA LYS A 305 -3.23 -25.34 -5.01
C LYS A 305 -4.13 -25.81 -3.87
N ASP A 306 -4.87 -24.85 -3.29
CA ASP A 306 -5.90 -25.13 -2.28
C ASP A 306 -7.00 -26.04 -2.84
N VAL A 307 -7.64 -26.78 -1.93
CA VAL A 307 -8.82 -27.62 -2.23
C VAL A 307 -10.06 -26.73 -2.20
N THR A 308 -10.82 -26.72 -3.29
CA THR A 308 -12.07 -25.95 -3.41
C THR A 308 -13.19 -26.58 -2.55
N ASP A 309 -14.26 -25.82 -2.29
CA ASP A 309 -15.41 -26.32 -1.54
C ASP A 309 -16.08 -27.51 -2.25
N GLN A 310 -16.17 -27.49 -3.57
CA GLN A 310 -16.70 -28.61 -4.35
C GLN A 310 -15.87 -29.88 -4.19
N GLU A 311 -14.55 -29.77 -4.32
CA GLU A 311 -13.63 -30.89 -4.13
C GLU A 311 -13.66 -31.42 -2.70
N PHE A 312 -13.81 -30.51 -1.71
CA PHE A 312 -13.97 -30.90 -0.32
C PHE A 312 -15.27 -31.69 -0.10
N LEU A 313 -16.39 -31.27 -0.67
CA LEU A 313 -17.65 -32.00 -0.59
C LEU A 313 -17.55 -33.40 -1.18
N GLU A 314 -16.86 -33.55 -2.31
CA GLU A 314 -16.60 -34.87 -2.92
C GLU A 314 -15.73 -35.76 -2.03
N ILE A 315 -14.72 -35.19 -1.37
CA ILE A 315 -13.88 -35.90 -0.41
C ILE A 315 -14.71 -36.31 0.81
N ALA A 316 -15.49 -35.40 1.37
CA ALA A 316 -16.33 -35.63 2.54
C ALA A 316 -17.34 -36.74 2.27
N GLY A 317 -18.02 -36.71 1.11
CA GLY A 317 -18.97 -37.75 0.70
C GLY A 317 -18.38 -39.17 0.70
N ARG A 318 -17.10 -39.31 0.32
CA ARG A 318 -16.38 -40.59 0.37
C ARG A 318 -15.85 -40.98 1.75
N CYS A 319 -15.92 -40.08 2.72
CA CYS A 319 -15.41 -40.27 4.07
C CYS A 319 -16.53 -40.19 5.13
N ARG A 320 -17.78 -40.39 4.74
CA ARG A 320 -18.90 -40.47 5.66
C ARG A 320 -18.78 -41.76 6.49
N ASN A 321 -19.02 -41.66 7.78
CA ASN A 321 -19.07 -42.81 8.65
C ASN A 321 -20.23 -43.71 8.21
N HIS A 322 -19.98 -44.99 7.99
CA HIS A 322 -21.08 -45.94 7.80
C HIS A 322 -21.74 -46.16 9.16
N ALA A 323 -23.03 -45.94 9.21
CA ALA A 323 -23.85 -46.28 10.36
C ALA A 323 -23.84 -47.78 10.62
#